data_024dd0da7cfd136389faf02f8c01ae7f
#
_entry.id   024dd0da7cfd136389faf02f8c01ae7f
#
_cell.length_a   1.000
_cell.length_b   1.000
_cell.length_c   1.000
_cell.angle_alpha   90.00
_cell.angle_beta   90.00
_cell.angle_gamma   90.00
#
_symmetry.space_group_name_H-M   'P 1'
#
loop_
_entity.id
_entity.type
_entity.pdbx_description
1 polymer ?
#
loop_
_entity_poly.entity_id
_entity_poly.type
_entity_poly.pdbx_seq_one_letter_code
_entity_poly.pdbx_strand_id
1 'polypeptide(L)'
;LEETKQCELTVIPVNEKGVVDVRDVLTSVKPTTCLITIMHANNEVGSIQPIPEISRALKATIPEGIRPLLHTDASQSLGKIPVDIDVLGVDFLTIAGHKLYAPKGIGALYMSTDIGKRLNGKPFPLFMHGGGQEKGKRAGTENVMLIAGLGKGAELVTGKDAHAQHVKYEILTQSFLRQLRAKCAGGVKMNGPK
;
A
#
# COMPACT_ATOMS: atom_id res chain seq x y z
N LEU A 1 20.55 3.67 -1.39
CA LEU A 1 20.53 4.19 -2.77
C LEU A 1 20.82 5.69 -2.80
N GLU A 2 20.26 6.50 -1.91
CA GLU A 2 20.55 7.94 -1.83
C GLU A 2 21.99 8.18 -1.40
N GLU A 3 22.47 7.50 -0.36
CA GLU A 3 23.86 7.57 0.11
C GLU A 3 24.87 7.21 -1.00
N THR A 4 24.52 6.28 -1.89
CA THR A 4 25.33 5.90 -3.04
C THR A 4 25.10 6.79 -4.27
N LYS A 5 24.29 7.84 -4.16
CA LYS A 5 23.92 8.77 -5.25
C LYS A 5 23.27 8.07 -6.47
N GLN A 6 22.66 6.92 -6.26
CA GLN A 6 21.94 6.20 -7.31
C GLN A 6 20.52 6.72 -7.52
N CYS A 7 19.94 7.38 -6.52
CA CYS A 7 18.69 8.09 -6.62
C CYS A 7 18.69 9.33 -5.73
N GLU A 8 17.81 10.27 -6.03
CA GLU A 8 17.45 11.39 -5.16
C GLU A 8 16.13 11.05 -4.48
N LEU A 9 16.07 11.20 -3.16
CA LEU A 9 14.86 10.96 -2.38
C LEU A 9 14.21 12.30 -1.99
N THR A 10 12.92 12.44 -2.24
CA THR A 10 12.10 13.52 -1.71
C THR A 10 11.10 12.96 -0.70
N VAL A 11 11.19 13.38 0.54
CA VAL A 11 10.26 12.98 1.61
C VAL A 11 9.15 14.01 1.71
N ILE A 12 7.89 13.56 1.55
CA ILE A 12 6.71 14.40 1.68
C ILE A 12 6.26 14.41 3.13
N PRO A 13 6.12 15.58 3.78
CA PRO A 13 5.63 15.67 5.14
C PRO A 13 4.16 15.26 5.23
N VAL A 14 3.74 14.85 6.43
CA VAL A 14 2.35 14.61 6.76
C VAL A 14 1.81 15.73 7.64
N ASN A 15 0.50 15.96 7.60
CA ASN A 15 -0.18 16.89 8.50
C ASN A 15 -0.35 16.29 9.92
N GLU A 16 -0.98 17.04 10.83
CA GLU A 16 -1.22 16.61 12.22
C GLU A 16 -2.03 15.31 12.35
N LYS A 17 -2.77 14.91 11.29
CA LYS A 17 -3.50 13.64 11.22
C LYS A 17 -2.66 12.50 10.64
N GLY A 18 -1.40 12.74 10.31
CA GLY A 18 -0.53 11.76 9.69
C GLY A 18 -0.87 11.48 8.23
N VAL A 19 -1.47 12.42 7.50
CA VAL A 19 -1.91 12.28 6.11
C VAL A 19 -1.12 13.23 5.22
N VAL A 20 -0.65 12.76 4.06
CA VAL A 20 0.03 13.59 3.05
C VAL A 20 -0.97 14.50 2.34
N ASP A 21 -0.52 15.70 1.96
CA ASP A 21 -1.31 16.56 1.06
C ASP A 21 -1.07 16.16 -0.40
N VAL A 22 -2.14 16.01 -1.16
CA VAL A 22 -2.08 15.65 -2.59
C VAL A 22 -1.31 16.69 -3.40
N ARG A 23 -1.42 17.97 -3.05
CA ARG A 23 -0.69 19.06 -3.72
C ARG A 23 0.81 18.95 -3.48
N ASP A 24 1.22 18.62 -2.24
CA ASP A 24 2.63 18.49 -1.90
C ASP A 24 3.26 17.32 -2.68
N VAL A 25 2.50 16.22 -2.85
CA VAL A 25 2.93 15.12 -3.72
C VAL A 25 3.12 15.60 -5.15
N LEU A 26 2.13 16.29 -5.73
CA LEU A 26 2.18 16.74 -7.12
C LEU A 26 3.31 17.75 -7.38
N THR A 27 3.46 18.73 -6.49
CA THR A 27 4.48 19.80 -6.65
C THR A 27 5.90 19.28 -6.45
N SER A 28 6.05 18.14 -5.78
CA SER A 28 7.35 17.46 -5.57
C SER A 28 7.76 16.59 -6.75
N VAL A 29 6.87 16.34 -7.72
CA VAL A 29 7.23 15.55 -8.91
C VAL A 29 8.16 16.35 -9.81
N LYS A 30 9.33 15.78 -10.08
CA LYS A 30 10.34 16.31 -11.01
C LYS A 30 10.30 15.53 -12.31
N PRO A 31 10.85 16.04 -13.43
CA PRO A 31 10.99 15.26 -14.67
C PRO A 31 11.77 13.95 -14.50
N THR A 32 12.62 13.88 -13.47
CA THR A 32 13.42 12.68 -13.13
C THR A 32 12.75 11.75 -12.13
N THR A 33 11.56 12.10 -11.59
CA THR A 33 10.84 11.25 -10.66
C THR A 33 10.38 9.97 -11.35
N CYS A 34 10.90 8.82 -10.93
CA CYS A 34 10.53 7.52 -11.51
C CYS A 34 9.47 6.77 -10.68
N LEU A 35 9.43 7.00 -9.36
CA LEU A 35 8.54 6.27 -8.45
C LEU A 35 8.03 7.18 -7.34
N ILE A 36 6.73 7.09 -7.06
CA ILE A 36 6.08 7.60 -5.86
C ILE A 36 5.66 6.40 -5.04
N THR A 37 6.07 6.33 -3.77
CA THR A 37 5.71 5.23 -2.87
C THR A 37 5.13 5.78 -1.58
N ILE A 38 3.89 5.41 -1.27
CA ILE A 38 3.15 5.88 -0.10
C ILE A 38 2.38 4.69 0.47
N MET A 39 2.51 4.41 1.78
CA MET A 39 1.71 3.36 2.41
C MET A 39 0.22 3.70 2.34
N HIS A 40 -0.65 2.70 2.19
CA HIS A 40 -2.11 2.95 2.15
C HIS A 40 -2.66 3.28 3.54
N ALA A 41 -2.22 2.55 4.57
CA ALA A 41 -2.58 2.82 5.95
C ALA A 41 -1.36 2.72 6.86
N ASN A 42 -1.24 3.66 7.81
CA ASN A 42 -0.14 3.67 8.75
C ASN A 42 -0.34 2.63 9.87
N ASN A 43 0.72 1.94 10.23
CA ASN A 43 0.69 0.85 11.21
C ASN A 43 0.65 1.33 12.68
N GLU A 44 0.95 2.59 12.97
CA GLU A 44 1.01 3.14 14.33
C GLU A 44 -0.22 3.98 14.64
N VAL A 45 -0.48 5.00 13.81
CA VAL A 45 -1.56 5.97 14.05
C VAL A 45 -2.84 5.69 13.25
N GLY A 46 -2.82 4.71 12.33
CA GLY A 46 -3.99 4.29 11.58
C GLY A 46 -4.46 5.28 10.50
N SER A 47 -3.64 6.27 10.13
CA SER A 47 -3.96 7.21 9.07
C SER A 47 -4.08 6.48 7.74
N ILE A 48 -5.17 6.75 7.00
CA ILE A 48 -5.39 6.25 5.64
C ILE A 48 -4.98 7.35 4.68
N GLN A 49 -4.10 7.01 3.73
CA GLN A 49 -3.57 7.97 2.76
C GLN A 49 -4.50 8.12 1.56
N PRO A 50 -4.59 9.31 0.95
CA PRO A 50 -5.49 9.61 -0.17
C PRO A 50 -4.93 9.06 -1.50
N ILE A 51 -4.65 7.77 -1.58
CA ILE A 51 -4.05 7.12 -2.76
C ILE A 51 -4.90 7.31 -4.03
N PRO A 52 -6.25 7.13 -3.99
CA PRO A 52 -7.09 7.36 -5.16
C PRO A 52 -7.02 8.80 -5.68
N GLU A 53 -6.98 9.78 -4.76
CA GLU A 53 -6.88 11.20 -5.10
C GLU A 53 -5.53 11.51 -5.74
N ILE A 54 -4.45 11.00 -5.17
CA ILE A 54 -3.09 11.14 -5.73
C ILE A 54 -3.03 10.54 -7.13
N SER A 55 -3.54 9.30 -7.31
CA SER A 55 -3.57 8.62 -8.60
C SER A 55 -4.33 9.44 -9.65
N ARG A 56 -5.54 9.92 -9.31
CA ARG A 56 -6.35 10.75 -10.21
C ARG A 56 -5.66 12.05 -10.58
N ALA A 57 -5.06 12.72 -9.60
CA ALA A 57 -4.37 13.97 -9.81
C ALA A 57 -3.12 13.79 -10.70
N LEU A 58 -2.31 12.76 -10.48
CA LEU A 58 -1.18 12.42 -11.34
C LEU A 58 -1.61 12.14 -12.78
N LYS A 59 -2.70 11.38 -12.97
CA LYS A 59 -3.26 11.06 -14.30
C LYS A 59 -3.81 12.29 -15.02
N ALA A 60 -4.37 13.24 -14.28
CA ALA A 60 -4.94 14.47 -14.84
C ALA A 60 -3.88 15.51 -15.21
N THR A 61 -2.74 15.53 -14.51
CA THR A 61 -1.74 16.60 -14.65
C THR A 61 -0.49 16.18 -15.42
N ILE A 62 -0.15 14.89 -15.44
CA ILE A 62 1.10 14.40 -16.01
C ILE A 62 0.81 13.39 -17.14
N PRO A 63 1.29 13.64 -18.37
CA PRO A 63 1.13 12.71 -19.48
C PRO A 63 1.67 11.31 -19.16
N GLU A 64 1.02 10.27 -19.66
CA GLU A 64 1.32 8.88 -19.33
C GLU A 64 2.80 8.50 -19.54
N GLY A 65 3.41 8.95 -20.64
CA GLY A 65 4.78 8.59 -21.00
C GLY A 65 5.88 9.11 -20.06
N ILE A 66 5.56 10.12 -19.23
CA ILE A 66 6.51 10.75 -18.28
C ILE A 66 6.00 10.73 -16.85
N ARG A 67 4.81 10.19 -16.63
CA ARG A 67 4.20 10.10 -15.28
C ARG A 67 4.97 9.07 -14.46
N PRO A 68 5.41 9.40 -13.22
CA PRO A 68 6.07 8.45 -12.33
C PRO A 68 5.16 7.24 -12.05
N LEU A 69 5.77 6.11 -11.74
CA LEU A 69 5.05 4.93 -11.26
C LEU A 69 4.53 5.20 -9.84
N LEU A 70 3.32 4.72 -9.56
CA LEU A 70 2.70 4.86 -8.24
C LEU A 70 2.64 3.50 -7.55
N HIS A 71 3.28 3.40 -6.39
CA HIS A 71 3.26 2.25 -5.51
C HIS A 71 2.56 2.58 -4.20
N THR A 72 1.79 1.63 -3.68
CA THR A 72 1.26 1.68 -2.33
C THR A 72 1.53 0.40 -1.56
N ASP A 73 1.84 0.52 -0.28
CA ASP A 73 1.93 -0.63 0.63
C ASP A 73 0.57 -0.81 1.33
N ALA A 74 -0.12 -1.89 0.97
CA ALA A 74 -1.42 -2.28 1.54
C ALA A 74 -1.29 -3.29 2.69
N SER A 75 -0.10 -3.52 3.23
CA SER A 75 0.12 -4.52 4.30
C SER A 75 -0.74 -4.26 5.55
N GLN A 76 -1.08 -3.01 5.84
CA GLN A 76 -1.93 -2.67 6.98
C GLN A 76 -3.40 -2.47 6.64
N SER A 77 -3.75 -2.31 5.38
CA SER A 77 -5.10 -1.99 4.92
C SER A 77 -5.88 -3.21 4.42
N LEU A 78 -5.22 -4.11 3.67
CA LEU A 78 -5.88 -5.29 3.11
C LEU A 78 -6.51 -6.15 4.22
N GLY A 79 -7.79 -6.47 4.07
CA GLY A 79 -8.57 -7.22 5.06
C GLY A 79 -9.08 -6.40 6.25
N LYS A 80 -8.77 -5.10 6.34
CA LYS A 80 -9.24 -4.20 7.40
C LYS A 80 -10.09 -3.04 6.88
N ILE A 81 -9.74 -2.55 5.69
CA ILE A 81 -10.52 -1.56 4.93
C ILE A 81 -10.61 -2.04 3.48
N PRO A 82 -11.54 -1.51 2.67
CA PRO A 82 -11.62 -1.84 1.26
C PRO A 82 -10.32 -1.51 0.52
N VAL A 83 -9.79 -2.49 -0.21
CA VAL A 83 -8.62 -2.34 -1.08
C VAL A 83 -9.02 -2.84 -2.45
N ASP A 84 -9.24 -1.90 -3.37
CA ASP A 84 -9.61 -2.14 -4.75
C ASP A 84 -8.58 -1.47 -5.66
N ILE A 85 -7.90 -2.24 -6.49
CA ILE A 85 -6.81 -1.74 -7.34
C ILE A 85 -7.31 -0.79 -8.42
N ASP A 86 -8.56 -0.95 -8.90
CA ASP A 86 -9.15 -0.06 -9.91
C ASP A 86 -9.47 1.30 -9.29
N VAL A 87 -9.94 1.31 -8.04
CA VAL A 87 -10.19 2.54 -7.27
C VAL A 87 -8.88 3.22 -6.88
N LEU A 88 -7.91 2.47 -6.38
CA LEU A 88 -6.60 3.00 -5.98
C LEU A 88 -5.81 3.51 -7.19
N GLY A 89 -5.94 2.86 -8.34
CA GLY A 89 -5.33 3.25 -9.61
C GLY A 89 -3.80 3.26 -9.59
N VAL A 90 -3.20 2.36 -8.82
CA VAL A 90 -1.74 2.22 -8.62
C VAL A 90 -1.10 1.29 -9.65
N ASP A 91 0.19 1.49 -9.91
CA ASP A 91 1.00 0.61 -10.75
C ASP A 91 1.50 -0.62 -9.96
N PHE A 92 1.76 -0.44 -8.66
CA PHE A 92 2.21 -1.49 -7.75
C PHE A 92 1.47 -1.45 -6.42
N LEU A 93 1.25 -2.63 -5.81
CA LEU A 93 0.70 -2.75 -4.47
C LEU A 93 1.35 -3.90 -3.72
N THR A 94 1.92 -3.60 -2.54
CA THR A 94 2.54 -4.61 -1.66
C THR A 94 1.52 -5.23 -0.73
N ILE A 95 1.60 -6.56 -0.58
CA ILE A 95 0.79 -7.37 0.33
C ILE A 95 1.72 -8.16 1.25
N ALA A 96 1.53 -8.05 2.55
CA ALA A 96 2.23 -8.87 3.56
C ALA A 96 1.29 -9.96 4.09
N GLY A 97 1.58 -11.22 3.79
CA GLY A 97 0.70 -12.34 4.12
C GLY A 97 0.39 -12.46 5.61
N HIS A 98 1.39 -12.29 6.48
CA HIS A 98 1.21 -12.39 7.93
C HIS A 98 0.32 -11.29 8.55
N LYS A 99 -0.10 -10.31 7.78
CA LYS A 99 -1.07 -9.26 8.20
C LYS A 99 -2.51 -9.60 7.83
N LEU A 100 -2.73 -10.70 7.07
CA LEU A 100 -4.03 -11.18 6.63
C LEU A 100 -4.22 -12.69 6.92
N TYR A 101 -3.79 -13.12 8.10
CA TYR A 101 -3.95 -14.49 8.62
C TYR A 101 -3.13 -15.56 7.89
N ALA A 102 -2.29 -15.20 6.93
CA ALA A 102 -1.37 -16.14 6.29
C ALA A 102 -0.11 -16.36 7.13
N PRO A 103 0.65 -17.44 6.90
CA PRO A 103 1.92 -17.68 7.57
C PRO A 103 2.93 -16.54 7.32
N LYS A 104 3.89 -16.38 8.25
CA LYS A 104 5.07 -15.52 8.02
C LYS A 104 5.94 -16.09 6.91
N GLY A 105 6.62 -15.22 6.17
CA GLY A 105 7.55 -15.59 5.11
C GLY A 105 6.96 -15.58 3.70
N ILE A 106 5.73 -15.10 3.54
CA ILE A 106 5.08 -14.93 2.23
C ILE A 106 4.44 -13.55 2.11
N GLY A 107 4.47 -13.02 0.91
CA GLY A 107 3.79 -11.79 0.49
C GLY A 107 3.57 -11.80 -1.00
N ALA A 108 2.95 -10.76 -1.52
CA ALA A 108 2.75 -10.57 -2.94
C ALA A 108 2.98 -9.11 -3.33
N LEU A 109 3.42 -8.91 -4.57
CA LEU A 109 3.46 -7.62 -5.23
C LEU A 109 2.50 -7.66 -6.42
N TYR A 110 1.42 -6.89 -6.31
CA TYR A 110 0.60 -6.61 -7.47
C TYR A 110 1.37 -5.69 -8.43
N MET A 111 1.28 -5.98 -9.70
CA MET A 111 1.79 -5.14 -10.79
C MET A 111 0.68 -4.95 -11.81
N SER A 112 0.44 -3.70 -12.21
CA SER A 112 -0.52 -3.36 -13.26
C SER A 112 -0.21 -4.11 -14.55
N THR A 113 -1.24 -4.51 -15.29
CA THR A 113 -1.11 -5.15 -16.61
C THR A 113 -0.39 -4.25 -17.61
N ASP A 114 -0.47 -2.94 -17.43
CA ASP A 114 0.16 -1.93 -18.30
C ASP A 114 1.60 -1.62 -17.94
N ILE A 115 2.16 -2.32 -16.93
CA ILE A 115 3.52 -2.01 -16.44
C ILE A 115 4.59 -2.07 -17.54
N GLY A 116 4.43 -2.96 -18.52
CA GLY A 116 5.33 -3.04 -19.66
C GLY A 116 5.36 -1.76 -20.51
N LYS A 117 4.21 -1.15 -20.74
CA LYS A 117 4.08 0.15 -21.42
C LYS A 117 4.67 1.26 -20.55
N ARG A 118 4.37 1.25 -19.27
CA ARG A 118 4.85 2.23 -18.27
C ARG A 118 6.38 2.21 -18.13
N LEU A 119 6.99 1.07 -18.32
CA LEU A 119 8.46 0.90 -18.34
C LEU A 119 9.06 1.16 -19.74
N ASN A 120 8.27 1.66 -20.72
CA ASN A 120 8.73 1.89 -22.10
C ASN A 120 9.35 0.65 -22.74
N GLY A 121 8.77 -0.52 -22.49
CA GLY A 121 9.27 -1.82 -22.99
C GLY A 121 10.55 -2.30 -22.32
N LYS A 122 11.11 -1.58 -21.35
CA LYS A 122 12.25 -2.04 -20.57
C LYS A 122 11.85 -3.21 -19.66
N PRO A 123 12.75 -4.21 -19.48
CA PRO A 123 12.46 -5.30 -18.57
C PRO A 123 12.31 -4.79 -17.12
N PHE A 124 11.45 -5.44 -16.36
CA PHE A 124 11.34 -5.17 -14.93
C PHE A 124 12.68 -5.50 -14.25
N PRO A 125 13.23 -4.59 -13.43
CA PRO A 125 14.48 -4.84 -12.73
C PRO A 125 14.38 -6.08 -11.85
N LEU A 126 15.33 -7.00 -11.98
CA LEU A 126 15.35 -8.22 -11.16
C LEU A 126 15.96 -7.93 -9.79
N PHE A 127 15.24 -8.28 -8.74
CA PHE A 127 15.77 -8.25 -7.38
C PHE A 127 16.59 -9.50 -7.07
N MET A 128 16.19 -10.67 -7.61
CA MET A 128 16.87 -11.94 -7.44
C MET A 128 17.14 -12.56 -8.81
N HIS A 129 18.41 -12.84 -9.10
CA HIS A 129 18.86 -13.49 -10.32
C HIS A 129 18.88 -15.01 -10.16
N GLY A 130 18.60 -15.75 -11.23
CA GLY A 130 18.60 -17.23 -11.24
C GLY A 130 17.62 -17.78 -12.27
N GLY A 131 16.71 -18.67 -11.84
CA GLY A 131 15.73 -19.30 -12.71
C GLY A 131 14.62 -18.36 -13.20
N GLY A 132 13.74 -18.88 -14.08
CA GLY A 132 12.70 -18.12 -14.75
C GLY A 132 11.36 -18.03 -14.00
N GLN A 133 11.33 -18.27 -12.69
CA GLN A 133 10.11 -18.23 -11.90
C GLN A 133 9.46 -16.84 -11.96
N GLU A 134 8.17 -16.77 -11.66
CA GLU A 134 7.37 -15.53 -11.73
C GLU A 134 7.52 -14.80 -13.08
N LYS A 135 7.53 -15.56 -14.17
CA LYS A 135 7.77 -15.04 -15.54
C LYS A 135 9.09 -14.25 -15.65
N GLY A 136 10.13 -14.76 -15.00
CA GLY A 136 11.45 -14.15 -14.98
C GLY A 136 11.59 -12.90 -14.12
N LYS A 137 10.64 -12.63 -13.21
CA LYS A 137 10.70 -11.43 -12.35
C LYS A 137 11.35 -11.68 -11.00
N ARG A 138 11.31 -12.93 -10.53
CA ARG A 138 11.86 -13.30 -9.23
C ARG A 138 12.29 -14.77 -9.29
N ALA A 139 13.58 -15.00 -9.21
CA ALA A 139 14.12 -16.35 -9.19
C ALA A 139 13.93 -17.06 -7.86
N GLY A 140 14.09 -18.38 -7.87
CA GLY A 140 13.98 -19.27 -6.72
C GLY A 140 12.68 -20.08 -6.76
N THR A 141 12.77 -21.36 -6.37
CA THR A 141 11.61 -22.26 -6.28
C THR A 141 10.54 -21.67 -5.37
N GLU A 142 9.32 -21.69 -5.84
CA GLU A 142 8.17 -21.14 -5.11
C GLU A 142 7.88 -21.98 -3.87
N ASN A 143 7.62 -21.31 -2.75
CA ASN A 143 7.17 -21.96 -1.53
C ASN A 143 5.66 -22.24 -1.62
N VAL A 144 5.29 -23.35 -2.23
CA VAL A 144 3.90 -23.72 -2.53
C VAL A 144 3.03 -23.75 -1.28
N MET A 145 3.55 -24.22 -0.15
CA MET A 145 2.81 -24.27 1.11
C MET A 145 2.44 -22.86 1.61
N LEU A 146 3.39 -21.95 1.58
CA LEU A 146 3.16 -20.56 2.00
C LEU A 146 2.26 -19.82 1.00
N ILE A 147 2.38 -20.10 -0.30
CA ILE A 147 1.50 -19.55 -1.33
C ILE A 147 0.06 -20.01 -1.12
N ALA A 148 -0.16 -21.30 -0.84
CA ALA A 148 -1.49 -21.81 -0.50
C ALA A 148 -2.05 -21.16 0.77
N GLY A 149 -1.21 -20.97 1.79
CA GLY A 149 -1.57 -20.22 3.00
C GLY A 149 -1.92 -18.76 2.74
N LEU A 150 -1.18 -18.08 1.85
CA LEU A 150 -1.51 -16.71 1.42
C LEU A 150 -2.85 -16.66 0.69
N GLY A 151 -3.10 -17.60 -0.23
CA GLY A 151 -4.38 -17.72 -0.94
C GLY A 151 -5.55 -17.91 0.02
N LYS A 152 -5.41 -18.79 1.02
CA LYS A 152 -6.45 -18.98 2.05
C LYS A 152 -6.65 -17.72 2.91
N GLY A 153 -5.57 -17.05 3.31
CA GLY A 153 -5.65 -15.77 4.02
C GLY A 153 -6.39 -14.70 3.21
N ALA A 154 -6.08 -14.59 1.93
CA ALA A 154 -6.77 -13.67 1.02
C ALA A 154 -8.27 -14.00 0.90
N GLU A 155 -8.63 -15.28 0.71
CA GLU A 155 -10.03 -15.72 0.68
C GLU A 155 -10.80 -15.32 1.94
N LEU A 156 -10.19 -15.47 3.13
CA LEU A 156 -10.81 -15.12 4.41
C LEU A 156 -11.10 -13.62 4.52
N VAL A 157 -10.23 -12.76 4.00
CA VAL A 157 -10.36 -11.31 4.16
C VAL A 157 -11.10 -10.62 3.00
N THR A 158 -11.30 -11.30 1.87
CA THR A 158 -12.04 -10.78 0.71
C THR A 158 -13.35 -11.53 0.45
N GLY A 159 -13.62 -12.58 1.23
CA GLY A 159 -14.82 -13.41 1.11
C GLY A 159 -16.12 -12.68 1.51
N LYS A 160 -17.23 -13.42 1.47
CA LYS A 160 -18.58 -12.89 1.75
C LYS A 160 -18.71 -12.14 3.08
N ASP A 161 -17.90 -12.51 4.07
CA ASP A 161 -17.93 -11.94 5.42
C ASP A 161 -16.98 -10.75 5.60
N ALA A 162 -16.21 -10.36 4.57
CA ALA A 162 -15.24 -9.26 4.67
C ALA A 162 -15.88 -7.94 5.11
N HIS A 163 -17.05 -7.61 4.57
CA HIS A 163 -17.78 -6.42 4.97
C HIS A 163 -18.23 -6.48 6.45
N ALA A 164 -18.73 -7.62 6.89
CA ALA A 164 -19.13 -7.81 8.29
C ALA A 164 -17.92 -7.68 9.25
N GLN A 165 -16.73 -8.11 8.84
CA GLN A 165 -15.51 -7.91 9.62
C GLN A 165 -15.13 -6.43 9.73
N HIS A 166 -15.23 -5.66 8.66
CA HIS A 166 -14.94 -4.21 8.69
C HIS A 166 -15.90 -3.50 9.68
N VAL A 167 -17.19 -3.77 9.59
CA VAL A 167 -18.20 -3.23 10.53
C VAL A 167 -17.90 -3.64 11.97
N LYS A 168 -17.48 -4.89 12.19
CA LYS A 168 -17.09 -5.36 13.52
C LYS A 168 -15.90 -4.60 14.10
N TYR A 169 -14.87 -4.33 13.29
CA TYR A 169 -13.71 -3.54 13.73
C TYR A 169 -14.11 -2.12 14.10
N GLU A 170 -14.99 -1.50 13.33
CA GLU A 170 -15.51 -0.17 13.64
C GLU A 170 -16.26 -0.14 14.97
N ILE A 171 -17.19 -1.09 15.18
CA ILE A 171 -17.95 -1.23 16.44
C ILE A 171 -17.01 -1.43 17.63
N LEU A 172 -16.00 -2.31 17.50
CA LEU A 172 -15.05 -2.57 18.57
C LEU A 172 -14.21 -1.34 18.90
N THR A 173 -13.74 -0.62 17.87
CA THR A 173 -12.96 0.61 18.04
C THR A 173 -13.78 1.68 18.76
N GLN A 174 -15.02 1.92 18.36
CA GLN A 174 -15.91 2.88 19.01
C GLN A 174 -16.22 2.48 20.46
N SER A 175 -16.48 1.19 20.71
CA SER A 175 -16.70 0.67 22.04
C SER A 175 -15.49 0.86 22.96
N PHE A 176 -14.29 0.54 22.45
CA PHE A 176 -13.03 0.73 23.17
C PHE A 176 -12.80 2.20 23.53
N LEU A 177 -12.91 3.10 22.56
CA LEU A 177 -12.73 4.54 22.78
C LEU A 177 -13.73 5.10 23.79
N ARG A 178 -15.00 4.69 23.74
CA ARG A 178 -16.04 5.08 24.70
C ARG A 178 -15.67 4.64 26.11
N GLN A 179 -15.27 3.37 26.28
CA GLN A 179 -14.91 2.83 27.59
C GLN A 179 -13.63 3.48 28.14
N LEU A 180 -12.64 3.73 27.28
CA LEU A 180 -11.40 4.39 27.65
C LEU A 180 -11.67 5.82 28.16
N ARG A 181 -12.50 6.59 27.43
CA ARG A 181 -12.88 7.95 27.83
C ARG A 181 -13.65 7.97 29.14
N ALA A 182 -14.51 6.99 29.38
CA ALA A 182 -15.27 6.89 30.63
C ALA A 182 -14.37 6.56 31.84
N LYS A 183 -13.27 5.84 31.64
CA LYS A 183 -12.36 5.41 32.71
C LYS A 183 -11.19 6.36 32.96
N CYS A 184 -10.83 7.20 32.00
CA CYS A 184 -9.68 8.10 32.11
C CYS A 184 -10.12 9.52 32.43
N ALA A 185 -10.07 9.89 33.72
CA ALA A 185 -10.49 11.21 34.23
C ALA A 185 -9.66 12.39 33.67
N GLY A 186 -8.45 12.16 33.19
CA GLY A 186 -7.55 13.17 32.62
C GLY A 186 -7.76 13.50 31.14
N GLY A 187 -8.78 12.91 30.54
CA GLY A 187 -9.03 13.02 29.11
C GLY A 187 -8.19 12.06 28.25
N VAL A 188 -8.72 11.68 27.12
CA VAL A 188 -8.08 10.82 26.12
C VAL A 188 -7.93 11.61 24.82
N LYS A 189 -6.70 11.83 24.40
CA LYS A 189 -6.36 12.42 23.11
C LYS A 189 -6.06 11.28 22.11
N MET A 190 -6.74 11.29 21.00
CA MET A 190 -6.46 10.36 19.89
C MET A 190 -5.41 10.98 18.98
N ASN A 191 -4.32 10.27 18.73
CA ASN A 191 -3.34 10.63 17.72
C ASN A 191 -3.79 10.02 16.39
N GLY A 192 -3.69 10.79 15.30
CA GLY A 192 -4.18 10.39 13.98
C GLY A 192 -5.59 10.89 13.64
N PRO A 193 -6.19 10.40 12.56
CA PRO A 193 -7.52 10.84 12.11
C PRO A 193 -8.61 10.44 13.09
N LYS A 194 -9.64 11.29 13.19
CA LYS A 194 -10.85 11.04 14.01
C LYS A 194 -11.84 10.23 13.22
#